data_b4034a45a723360915f5558a0ab90a7a
#
_entry.id   b4034a45a723360915f5558a0ab90a7a
#
_cell.length_a   1.000
_cell.length_b   1.000
_cell.length_c   1.000
_cell.angle_alpha   90.00
_cell.angle_beta   90.00
_cell.angle_gamma   90.00
#
_symmetry.space_group_name_H-M   'P 1'
#
loop_
_entity.id
_entity.type
_entity.pdbx_description
1 polymer ?
#
loop_
_entity_poly.entity_id
_entity_poly.type
_entity_poly.pdbx_seq_one_letter_code
_entity_poly.pdbx_strand_id
1 'polypeptide(L)'
;SEALNIEYFSTPESLSIEAVKARSDENWHVLNGSRGSFGYTDDHYWLTFNISDVDYDRVLYMAYPLLDSIHIHWFSNDGLIEYNLGDKQPFFQRAVLISDFAIPVPANQTGEVFIEVVTSSSMRVPVSLMSEADFFDAKLQRRLVEGLYFGVLFCMTVYNLFGFIASREPEFGIYSLYTIFFGGLMLSLDGLGFRYLWPNWLYLQDKGIPIFGSLTLLTAALFAYQLLRLKNYRRTLARGLFIMAGLALVSLAVGAFSSYKVGIHALLALAVPGCLYLLIIGVYLWKKGLIYARMFTIAWGALLLSVMVNSLGYLGIIDSMFIQRHAIMLGSGLEILLLSWVLAVRYNEQRRERLIAQQRYNEELETRVEERTFELEITLRELQEANNELEQRNLEDPLTGLHNRRYFTQQIE
;
A
#
# COMPACT_ATOMS: atom_id res chain seq x y z
N SER A 1 -33.31 4.59 1.17
CA SER A 1 -33.24 4.13 2.57
C SER A 1 -34.29 4.81 3.41
N GLU A 2 -34.96 4.04 4.25
CA GLU A 2 -35.96 4.53 5.22
C GLU A 2 -35.27 5.30 6.35
N ALA A 3 -35.92 6.37 6.84
CA ALA A 3 -35.45 7.07 8.03
C ALA A 3 -35.81 6.23 9.27
N LEU A 4 -34.80 5.66 9.92
CA LEU A 4 -34.95 4.92 11.17
C LEU A 4 -34.81 5.89 12.34
N ASN A 5 -35.73 5.84 13.28
CA ASN A 5 -35.58 6.45 14.61
C ASN A 5 -34.76 5.48 15.46
N ILE A 6 -33.46 5.68 15.50
CA ILE A 6 -32.55 4.81 16.25
C ILE A 6 -32.26 5.45 17.58
N GLU A 7 -32.47 4.70 18.63
CA GLU A 7 -32.07 5.05 19.99
C GLU A 7 -30.90 4.16 20.43
N TYR A 8 -30.04 4.68 21.29
CA TYR A 8 -28.90 3.93 21.77
C TYR A 8 -28.56 4.26 23.24
N PHE A 9 -27.88 3.34 23.88
CA PHE A 9 -27.14 3.56 25.12
C PHE A 9 -25.87 2.72 25.15
N SER A 10 -24.92 3.06 26.03
CA SER A 10 -23.73 2.30 26.28
C SER A 10 -23.62 1.85 27.73
N THR A 11 -22.98 0.72 27.95
CA THR A 11 -22.74 0.16 29.28
C THR A 11 -21.43 -0.61 29.29
N PRO A 12 -20.64 -0.53 30.39
CA PRO A 12 -19.41 -1.34 30.52
C PRO A 12 -19.70 -2.84 30.75
N GLU A 13 -20.91 -3.22 31.10
CA GLU A 13 -21.30 -4.58 31.42
C GLU A 13 -22.17 -5.19 30.33
N SER A 14 -22.01 -6.48 30.05
CA SER A 14 -22.93 -7.24 29.20
C SER A 14 -24.27 -7.38 29.91
N LEU A 15 -25.34 -6.98 29.25
CA LEU A 15 -26.70 -7.08 29.77
C LEU A 15 -27.47 -8.16 29.01
N SER A 16 -28.39 -8.85 29.70
CA SER A 16 -29.34 -9.71 29.01
C SER A 16 -30.41 -8.87 28.29
N ILE A 17 -31.00 -9.41 27.24
CA ILE A 17 -32.04 -8.73 26.46
C ILE A 17 -33.26 -8.35 27.33
N GLU A 18 -33.60 -9.16 28.36
CA GLU A 18 -34.67 -8.87 29.32
C GLU A 18 -34.34 -7.63 30.14
N ALA A 19 -33.07 -7.50 30.60
CA ALA A 19 -32.61 -6.35 31.36
C ALA A 19 -32.60 -5.06 30.49
N VAL A 20 -32.28 -5.19 29.22
CA VAL A 20 -32.32 -4.08 28.24
C VAL A 20 -33.76 -3.61 28.02
N LYS A 21 -34.69 -4.53 27.79
CA LYS A 21 -36.13 -4.22 27.62
C LYS A 21 -36.78 -3.63 28.86
N ALA A 22 -36.33 -4.01 30.05
CA ALA A 22 -36.84 -3.47 31.32
C ALA A 22 -36.33 -2.05 31.64
N ARG A 23 -35.41 -1.51 30.84
CA ARG A 23 -34.85 -0.18 31.04
C ARG A 23 -35.86 0.89 30.66
N SER A 24 -35.98 1.92 31.49
CA SER A 24 -36.86 3.07 31.21
C SER A 24 -36.33 3.91 30.04
N ASP A 25 -37.23 4.51 29.29
CA ASP A 25 -36.93 5.36 28.11
C ASP A 25 -36.00 6.54 28.41
N GLU A 26 -35.92 7.00 29.64
CA GLU A 26 -35.00 8.09 30.06
C GLU A 26 -33.52 7.79 29.91
N ASN A 27 -33.13 6.53 29.73
CA ASN A 27 -31.75 6.09 29.55
C ASN A 27 -31.31 5.93 28.08
N TRP A 28 -32.24 6.09 27.15
CA TRP A 28 -31.97 6.01 25.72
C TRP A 28 -31.72 7.39 25.11
N HIS A 29 -30.74 7.46 24.26
CA HIS A 29 -30.34 8.66 23.52
C HIS A 29 -30.70 8.51 22.06
N VAL A 30 -31.36 9.52 21.47
CA VAL A 30 -31.69 9.50 20.05
C VAL A 30 -30.44 9.70 19.22
N LEU A 31 -30.22 8.78 18.27
CA LEU A 31 -29.12 8.90 17.33
C LEU A 31 -29.46 9.90 16.23
N ASN A 32 -28.85 11.08 16.26
CA ASN A 32 -29.03 12.10 15.23
C ASN A 32 -28.31 11.68 13.92
N GLY A 33 -29.09 11.11 13.00
CA GLY A 33 -28.61 10.62 11.72
C GLY A 33 -28.10 9.16 11.77
N SER A 34 -27.94 8.52 10.62
CA SER A 34 -27.58 7.09 10.46
C SER A 34 -26.13 6.71 10.80
N ARG A 35 -25.37 7.56 11.48
CA ARG A 35 -23.90 7.45 11.49
C ARG A 35 -23.28 6.72 12.67
N GLY A 36 -23.95 6.54 13.77
CA GLY A 36 -23.53 5.78 14.96
C GLY A 36 -22.01 5.66 15.14
N SER A 37 -21.27 6.77 15.27
CA SER A 37 -19.83 6.75 15.45
C SER A 37 -19.46 7.24 16.84
N PHE A 38 -18.88 6.35 17.66
CA PHE A 38 -18.63 6.59 19.09
C PHE A 38 -17.14 6.52 19.47
N GLY A 39 -16.24 6.42 18.47
CA GLY A 39 -14.80 6.35 18.67
C GLY A 39 -14.31 4.99 19.18
N TYR A 40 -13.20 4.98 19.93
CA TYR A 40 -12.65 3.77 20.53
C TYR A 40 -13.16 3.64 21.98
N THR A 41 -13.90 2.55 22.25
CA THR A 41 -14.47 2.24 23.57
C THR A 41 -14.47 0.74 23.79
N ASP A 42 -14.51 0.31 25.04
CA ASP A 42 -14.67 -1.09 25.42
C ASP A 42 -16.10 -1.38 25.88
N ASP A 43 -17.00 -0.38 25.86
CA ASP A 43 -18.38 -0.52 26.29
C ASP A 43 -19.22 -1.31 25.26
N HIS A 44 -20.26 -1.96 25.77
CA HIS A 44 -21.32 -2.55 24.97
C HIS A 44 -22.29 -1.45 24.54
N TYR A 45 -22.52 -1.34 23.23
CA TYR A 45 -23.49 -0.41 22.67
C TYR A 45 -24.73 -1.16 22.25
N TRP A 46 -25.84 -0.72 22.79
CA TRP A 46 -27.16 -1.20 22.44
C TRP A 46 -27.87 -0.16 21.57
N LEU A 47 -28.43 -0.61 20.46
CA LEU A 47 -29.26 0.19 19.58
C LEU A 47 -30.63 -0.44 19.49
N THR A 48 -31.69 0.39 19.43
CA THR A 48 -33.06 -0.08 19.21
C THR A 48 -33.76 0.79 18.17
N PHE A 49 -34.64 0.18 17.41
CA PHE A 49 -35.54 0.82 16.47
C PHE A 49 -36.67 -0.12 16.09
N ASN A 50 -37.74 0.42 15.52
CA ASN A 50 -38.88 -0.34 15.05
C ASN A 50 -38.83 -0.50 13.52
N ILE A 51 -39.16 -1.71 13.06
CA ILE A 51 -39.39 -2.02 11.65
C ILE A 51 -40.88 -1.90 11.38
N SER A 52 -41.25 -1.02 10.43
CA SER A 52 -42.62 -0.80 9.99
C SER A 52 -43.08 -1.87 8.99
N ASP A 53 -44.41 -2.04 8.85
CA ASP A 53 -44.98 -2.92 7.86
C ASP A 53 -44.90 -2.33 6.46
N VAL A 54 -44.37 -3.11 5.53
CA VAL A 54 -44.33 -2.79 4.09
C VAL A 54 -44.46 -4.07 3.27
N ASP A 55 -44.96 -3.96 2.05
CA ASP A 55 -45.29 -5.08 1.14
C ASP A 55 -44.14 -5.52 0.23
N TYR A 56 -42.90 -5.14 0.55
CA TYR A 56 -41.70 -5.52 -0.19
C TYR A 56 -40.55 -5.93 0.73
N ASP A 57 -39.64 -6.74 0.19
CA ASP A 57 -38.44 -7.20 0.90
C ASP A 57 -37.43 -6.06 1.10
N ARG A 58 -36.86 -6.03 2.29
CA ARG A 58 -35.85 -5.06 2.72
C ARG A 58 -34.61 -5.74 3.24
N VAL A 59 -33.56 -4.97 3.37
CA VAL A 59 -32.29 -5.40 3.96
C VAL A 59 -31.91 -4.41 5.06
N LEU A 60 -31.74 -4.92 6.27
CA LEU A 60 -31.09 -4.18 7.34
C LEU A 60 -29.58 -4.28 7.13
N TYR A 61 -28.96 -3.15 6.85
CA TYR A 61 -27.57 -3.08 6.40
C TYR A 61 -26.73 -2.22 7.35
N MET A 62 -25.61 -2.79 7.80
CA MET A 62 -24.57 -2.11 8.60
C MET A 62 -23.30 -1.99 7.76
N ALA A 63 -23.02 -0.77 7.32
CA ALA A 63 -21.98 -0.45 6.33
C ALA A 63 -20.57 -0.32 6.95
N TYR A 64 -20.18 -1.23 7.85
CA TYR A 64 -18.85 -1.24 8.47
C TYR A 64 -18.40 -2.68 8.76
N PRO A 65 -17.28 -3.15 8.15
CA PRO A 65 -16.91 -4.58 8.17
C PRO A 65 -16.11 -5.01 9.42
N LEU A 66 -15.67 -4.08 10.27
CA LEU A 66 -14.70 -4.31 11.35
C LEU A 66 -15.34 -4.34 12.75
N LEU A 67 -16.55 -4.83 12.87
CA LEU A 67 -17.21 -5.05 14.15
C LEU A 67 -16.93 -6.47 14.65
N ASP A 68 -16.38 -6.59 15.87
CA ASP A 68 -15.96 -7.87 16.43
C ASP A 68 -17.15 -8.81 16.71
N SER A 69 -18.21 -8.27 17.33
CA SER A 69 -19.41 -9.01 17.71
C SER A 69 -20.65 -8.14 17.56
N ILE A 70 -21.68 -8.68 16.93
CA ILE A 70 -22.98 -8.05 16.73
C ILE A 70 -24.04 -9.09 17.05
N HIS A 71 -24.80 -8.86 18.12
CA HIS A 71 -25.95 -9.67 18.48
C HIS A 71 -27.23 -8.90 18.16
N ILE A 72 -28.07 -9.47 17.30
CA ILE A 72 -29.33 -8.86 16.88
C ILE A 72 -30.47 -9.70 17.41
N HIS A 73 -31.35 -9.08 18.20
CA HIS A 73 -32.58 -9.65 18.68
C HIS A 73 -33.74 -8.92 18.03
N TRP A 74 -34.41 -9.59 17.12
CA TRP A 74 -35.55 -9.01 16.40
C TRP A 74 -36.86 -9.70 16.89
N PHE A 75 -37.68 -8.94 17.59
CA PHE A 75 -39.02 -9.37 18.04
C PHE A 75 -40.02 -9.13 16.91
N SER A 76 -40.10 -10.08 16.00
CA SER A 76 -40.94 -10.01 14.82
C SER A 76 -42.36 -10.50 15.09
N ASN A 77 -43.26 -10.37 14.11
CA ASN A 77 -44.62 -10.93 14.17
C ASN A 77 -44.64 -12.46 14.38
N ASP A 78 -43.63 -13.15 13.86
CA ASP A 78 -43.50 -14.63 13.91
C ASP A 78 -42.69 -15.10 15.14
N GLY A 79 -42.25 -14.21 16.00
CA GLY A 79 -41.49 -14.50 17.20
C GLY A 79 -40.10 -13.87 17.23
N LEU A 80 -39.26 -14.33 18.16
CA LEU A 80 -37.89 -13.84 18.29
C LEU A 80 -36.98 -14.46 17.23
N ILE A 81 -36.33 -13.60 16.47
CA ILE A 81 -35.30 -13.99 15.49
C ILE A 81 -33.97 -13.43 15.99
N GLU A 82 -32.98 -14.30 16.07
CA GLU A 82 -31.65 -13.94 16.57
C GLU A 82 -30.58 -14.12 15.50
N TYR A 83 -29.68 -13.14 15.39
CA TYR A 83 -28.49 -13.24 14.56
C TYR A 83 -27.25 -12.94 15.41
N ASN A 84 -26.23 -13.78 15.23
CA ASN A 84 -24.92 -13.56 15.83
C ASN A 84 -23.91 -13.38 14.70
N LEU A 85 -23.41 -12.15 14.53
CA LEU A 85 -22.55 -11.73 13.45
C LEU A 85 -21.28 -11.11 14.03
N GLY A 86 -20.28 -10.94 13.21
CA GLY A 86 -19.02 -10.28 13.60
C GLY A 86 -17.85 -10.71 12.72
N ASP A 87 -16.75 -9.99 12.82
CA ASP A 87 -15.54 -10.34 12.09
C ASP A 87 -14.63 -11.33 12.86
N LYS A 88 -14.93 -11.58 14.14
CA LYS A 88 -14.32 -12.66 14.94
C LYS A 88 -14.96 -14.03 14.74
N GLN A 89 -15.95 -14.11 13.85
CA GLN A 89 -16.59 -15.36 13.47
C GLN A 89 -16.24 -15.74 12.02
N PRO A 90 -16.26 -17.04 11.67
CA PRO A 90 -16.02 -17.47 10.29
C PRO A 90 -16.92 -16.73 9.29
N PHE A 91 -16.37 -16.31 8.18
CA PHE A 91 -17.08 -15.48 7.21
C PHE A 91 -18.39 -16.09 6.72
N PHE A 92 -18.42 -17.42 6.54
CA PHE A 92 -19.58 -18.14 6.01
C PHE A 92 -20.76 -18.29 7.00
N GLN A 93 -20.63 -17.82 8.24
CA GLN A 93 -21.73 -17.78 9.22
C GLN A 93 -22.60 -16.50 9.07
N ARG A 94 -22.23 -15.59 8.18
CA ARG A 94 -23.00 -14.38 7.91
C ARG A 94 -24.31 -14.71 7.22
N ALA A 95 -25.39 -14.06 7.63
CA ALA A 95 -26.71 -14.22 7.02
C ALA A 95 -26.72 -13.84 5.52
N VAL A 96 -25.95 -12.81 5.16
CA VAL A 96 -25.69 -12.42 3.77
C VAL A 96 -24.18 -12.38 3.56
N LEU A 97 -23.69 -13.11 2.54
CA LEU A 97 -22.24 -13.26 2.28
C LEU A 97 -21.64 -12.02 1.60
N ILE A 98 -21.55 -10.93 2.35
CA ILE A 98 -20.93 -9.66 1.94
C ILE A 98 -19.82 -9.26 2.90
N SER A 99 -18.97 -8.32 2.48
CA SER A 99 -17.86 -7.81 3.33
C SER A 99 -18.34 -7.06 4.58
N ASP A 100 -19.47 -6.33 4.47
CA ASP A 100 -20.16 -5.71 5.61
C ASP A 100 -21.16 -6.67 6.26
N PHE A 101 -22.07 -6.18 7.10
CA PHE A 101 -23.11 -6.98 7.71
C PHE A 101 -24.49 -6.61 7.17
N ALA A 102 -25.29 -7.61 6.88
CA ALA A 102 -26.68 -7.42 6.44
C ALA A 102 -27.54 -8.61 6.89
N ILE A 103 -28.80 -8.32 7.19
CA ILE A 103 -29.82 -9.34 7.42
C ILE A 103 -31.02 -9.06 6.53
N PRO A 104 -31.66 -10.13 5.97
CA PRO A 104 -32.88 -9.97 5.19
C PRO A 104 -34.08 -9.64 6.11
N VAL A 105 -34.93 -8.75 5.66
CA VAL A 105 -36.19 -8.37 6.31
C VAL A 105 -37.31 -8.63 5.28
N PRO A 106 -38.00 -9.75 5.35
CA PRO A 106 -39.09 -10.11 4.41
C PRO A 106 -40.22 -9.08 4.41
N ALA A 107 -41.01 -9.07 3.35
CA ALA A 107 -42.22 -8.26 3.26
C ALA A 107 -43.20 -8.60 4.39
N ASN A 108 -44.01 -7.59 4.79
CA ASN A 108 -45.03 -7.69 5.83
C ASN A 108 -44.51 -8.08 7.22
N GLN A 109 -43.22 -7.94 7.48
CA GLN A 109 -42.62 -8.11 8.80
C GLN A 109 -42.50 -6.79 9.54
N THR A 110 -42.90 -6.78 10.81
CA THR A 110 -42.77 -5.67 11.73
C THR A 110 -42.04 -6.14 12.98
N GLY A 111 -41.73 -5.19 13.85
CA GLY A 111 -41.25 -5.52 15.18
C GLY A 111 -40.13 -4.62 15.66
N GLU A 112 -39.79 -4.84 16.90
CA GLU A 112 -38.73 -4.12 17.59
C GLU A 112 -37.41 -4.86 17.45
N VAL A 113 -36.37 -4.14 17.07
CA VAL A 113 -35.00 -4.69 16.89
C VAL A 113 -34.08 -4.10 17.97
N PHE A 114 -33.37 -4.97 18.63
CA PHE A 114 -32.26 -4.62 19.54
C PHE A 114 -30.96 -5.15 18.97
N ILE A 115 -29.95 -4.31 18.90
CA ILE A 115 -28.63 -4.68 18.39
C ILE A 115 -27.59 -4.39 19.48
N GLU A 116 -26.93 -5.41 19.98
CA GLU A 116 -25.76 -5.27 20.83
C GLU A 116 -24.49 -5.30 19.96
N VAL A 117 -23.62 -4.33 20.14
CA VAL A 117 -22.34 -4.26 19.42
C VAL A 117 -21.20 -4.10 20.41
N VAL A 118 -20.20 -4.97 20.24
CA VAL A 118 -18.93 -4.92 20.97
C VAL A 118 -17.79 -4.98 19.96
N THR A 119 -16.82 -4.08 20.06
CA THR A 119 -15.69 -4.10 19.15
C THR A 119 -14.41 -3.53 19.80
N SER A 120 -13.28 -4.12 19.46
CA SER A 120 -11.94 -3.61 19.77
C SER A 120 -11.46 -2.57 18.78
N SER A 121 -12.16 -2.43 17.63
CA SER A 121 -11.94 -1.40 16.64
C SER A 121 -12.67 -0.09 16.96
N SER A 122 -12.72 0.87 16.06
CA SER A 122 -13.57 2.05 16.22
C SER A 122 -15.05 1.64 16.23
N MET A 123 -15.78 2.00 17.30
CA MET A 123 -17.21 1.74 17.46
C MET A 123 -18.00 2.57 16.45
N ARG A 124 -18.41 1.92 15.36
CA ARG A 124 -19.16 2.53 14.26
C ARG A 124 -20.25 1.59 13.80
N VAL A 125 -21.48 2.01 13.97
CA VAL A 125 -22.67 1.21 13.66
C VAL A 125 -23.58 2.00 12.74
N PRO A 126 -23.20 2.22 11.46
CA PRO A 126 -24.06 2.90 10.48
C PRO A 126 -25.15 1.94 10.03
N VAL A 127 -26.30 2.00 10.69
CA VAL A 127 -27.48 1.19 10.40
C VAL A 127 -28.35 1.88 9.36
N SER A 128 -28.82 1.12 8.38
CA SER A 128 -29.80 1.56 7.39
C SER A 128 -30.73 0.44 6.99
N LEU A 129 -32.01 0.76 6.82
CA LEU A 129 -33.01 -0.14 6.26
C LEU A 129 -33.35 0.34 4.85
N MET A 130 -33.24 -0.52 3.86
CA MET A 130 -33.43 -0.17 2.46
C MET A 130 -34.11 -1.30 1.70
N SER A 131 -34.75 -0.97 0.58
CA SER A 131 -35.29 -1.99 -0.31
C SER A 131 -34.17 -2.90 -0.84
N GLU A 132 -34.52 -4.13 -1.18
CA GLU A 132 -33.54 -5.06 -1.75
C GLU A 132 -32.94 -4.51 -3.06
N ALA A 133 -33.74 -3.81 -3.88
CA ALA A 133 -33.29 -3.19 -5.11
C ALA A 133 -32.25 -2.07 -4.84
N ASP A 134 -32.54 -1.13 -3.92
CA ASP A 134 -31.60 -0.06 -3.53
C ASP A 134 -30.30 -0.64 -2.96
N PHE A 135 -30.42 -1.72 -2.19
CA PHE A 135 -29.25 -2.40 -1.63
C PHE A 135 -28.35 -2.98 -2.73
N PHE A 136 -28.92 -3.68 -3.71
CA PHE A 136 -28.15 -4.24 -4.81
C PHE A 136 -27.51 -3.16 -5.68
N ASP A 137 -28.22 -2.07 -5.98
CA ASP A 137 -27.70 -0.94 -6.75
C ASP A 137 -26.52 -0.27 -6.02
N ALA A 138 -26.66 0.01 -4.73
CA ALA A 138 -25.59 0.58 -3.91
C ALA A 138 -24.37 -0.35 -3.85
N LYS A 139 -24.61 -1.67 -3.76
CA LYS A 139 -23.52 -2.67 -3.76
C LYS A 139 -22.84 -2.79 -5.12
N LEU A 140 -23.57 -2.70 -6.22
CA LEU A 140 -23.01 -2.75 -7.57
C LEU A 140 -22.07 -1.56 -7.80
N GLN A 141 -22.53 -0.35 -7.49
CA GLN A 141 -21.71 0.87 -7.60
C GLN A 141 -20.41 0.77 -6.77
N ARG A 142 -20.54 0.28 -5.53
CA ARG A 142 -19.38 0.09 -4.66
C ARG A 142 -18.40 -0.92 -5.25
N ARG A 143 -18.87 -2.08 -5.72
CA ARG A 143 -18.01 -3.12 -6.32
C ARG A 143 -17.29 -2.63 -7.57
N LEU A 144 -17.90 -1.77 -8.37
CA LEU A 144 -17.24 -1.18 -9.54
C LEU A 144 -16.04 -0.30 -9.12
N VAL A 145 -16.22 0.56 -8.11
CA VAL A 145 -15.14 1.42 -7.59
C VAL A 145 -14.02 0.58 -6.95
N GLU A 146 -14.38 -0.39 -6.10
CA GLU A 146 -13.43 -1.32 -5.46
C GLU A 146 -12.66 -2.11 -6.53
N GLY A 147 -13.36 -2.67 -7.52
CA GLY A 147 -12.76 -3.44 -8.60
C GLY A 147 -11.81 -2.63 -9.47
N LEU A 148 -12.17 -1.38 -9.81
CA LEU A 148 -11.31 -0.46 -10.55
C LEU A 148 -10.04 -0.13 -9.72
N TYR A 149 -10.22 0.19 -8.44
CA TYR A 149 -9.11 0.51 -7.54
C TYR A 149 -8.12 -0.65 -7.41
N PHE A 150 -8.60 -1.85 -7.04
CA PHE A 150 -7.74 -3.02 -6.89
C PHE A 150 -7.15 -3.49 -8.23
N GLY A 151 -7.87 -3.28 -9.34
CA GLY A 151 -7.35 -3.52 -10.69
C GLY A 151 -6.17 -2.62 -11.02
N VAL A 152 -6.28 -1.31 -10.76
CA VAL A 152 -5.17 -0.36 -10.94
C VAL A 152 -3.99 -0.72 -10.03
N LEU A 153 -4.24 -1.01 -8.76
CA LEU A 153 -3.21 -1.39 -7.80
C LEU A 153 -2.48 -2.68 -8.25
N PHE A 154 -3.22 -3.68 -8.70
CA PHE A 154 -2.64 -4.92 -9.21
C PHE A 154 -1.78 -4.67 -10.47
N CYS A 155 -2.31 -3.92 -11.45
CA CYS A 155 -1.57 -3.58 -12.66
C CYS A 155 -0.27 -2.82 -12.34
N MET A 156 -0.31 -1.84 -11.43
CA MET A 156 0.87 -1.08 -11.02
C MET A 156 1.88 -1.94 -10.25
N THR A 157 1.40 -2.85 -9.41
CA THR A 157 2.28 -3.82 -8.71
C THR A 157 3.01 -4.71 -9.71
N VAL A 158 2.29 -5.30 -10.66
CA VAL A 158 2.85 -6.16 -11.71
C VAL A 158 3.83 -5.37 -12.59
N TYR A 159 3.45 -4.16 -13.02
CA TYR A 159 4.31 -3.27 -13.80
C TYR A 159 5.64 -3.00 -13.10
N ASN A 160 5.61 -2.62 -11.82
CA ASN A 160 6.82 -2.34 -11.05
C ASN A 160 7.63 -3.62 -10.76
N LEU A 161 6.97 -4.76 -10.55
CA LEU A 161 7.65 -6.04 -10.38
C LEU A 161 8.41 -6.45 -11.65
N PHE A 162 7.80 -6.30 -12.84
CA PHE A 162 8.51 -6.49 -14.11
C PHE A 162 9.64 -5.48 -14.28
N GLY A 163 9.45 -4.23 -13.89
CA GLY A 163 10.50 -3.23 -13.85
C GLY A 163 11.70 -3.68 -13.02
N PHE A 164 11.45 -4.26 -11.84
CA PHE A 164 12.49 -4.83 -10.98
C PHE A 164 13.22 -6.03 -11.64
N ILE A 165 12.47 -6.97 -12.22
CA ILE A 165 13.06 -8.15 -12.89
C ILE A 165 13.94 -7.73 -14.06
N ALA A 166 13.49 -6.77 -14.87
CA ALA A 166 14.19 -6.30 -16.06
C ALA A 166 15.41 -5.42 -15.75
N SER A 167 15.27 -4.49 -14.79
CA SER A 167 16.31 -3.50 -14.48
C SER A 167 17.25 -3.88 -13.35
N ARG A 168 16.79 -4.79 -12.46
CA ARG A 168 17.46 -5.13 -11.19
C ARG A 168 17.63 -3.93 -10.24
N GLU A 169 16.92 -2.83 -10.49
CA GLU A 169 16.95 -1.64 -9.63
C GLU A 169 16.08 -1.88 -8.39
N PRO A 170 16.64 -1.75 -7.17
CA PRO A 170 15.94 -2.10 -5.92
C PRO A 170 14.71 -1.24 -5.66
N GLU A 171 14.66 -0.01 -6.19
CA GLU A 171 13.52 0.90 -6.03
C GLU A 171 12.21 0.30 -6.54
N PHE A 172 12.24 -0.37 -7.69
CA PHE A 172 11.06 -1.04 -8.25
C PHE A 172 10.59 -2.20 -7.38
N GLY A 173 11.53 -2.98 -6.83
CA GLY A 173 11.22 -4.11 -5.95
C GLY A 173 10.61 -3.66 -4.62
N ILE A 174 11.21 -2.64 -3.98
CA ILE A 174 10.70 -2.07 -2.72
C ILE A 174 9.32 -1.44 -2.95
N TYR A 175 9.13 -0.77 -4.08
CA TYR A 175 7.84 -0.18 -4.40
C TYR A 175 6.75 -1.23 -4.68
N SER A 176 7.08 -2.33 -5.34
CA SER A 176 6.17 -3.46 -5.51
C SER A 176 5.74 -4.05 -4.16
N LEU A 177 6.67 -4.19 -3.21
CA LEU A 177 6.35 -4.62 -1.84
C LEU A 177 5.44 -3.60 -1.12
N TYR A 178 5.72 -2.30 -1.29
CA TYR A 178 4.87 -1.25 -0.75
C TYR A 178 3.43 -1.37 -1.26
N THR A 179 3.25 -1.51 -2.58
CA THR A 179 1.90 -1.63 -3.17
C THR A 179 1.19 -2.92 -2.76
N ILE A 180 1.91 -4.03 -2.60
CA ILE A 180 1.36 -5.30 -2.09
C ILE A 180 0.87 -5.13 -0.64
N PHE A 181 1.69 -4.58 0.24
CA PHE A 181 1.33 -4.43 1.65
C PHE A 181 0.24 -3.38 1.84
N PHE A 182 0.29 -2.28 1.09
CA PHE A 182 -0.78 -1.29 1.08
C PHE A 182 -2.10 -1.88 0.57
N GLY A 183 -2.03 -2.72 -0.48
CA GLY A 183 -3.18 -3.48 -0.96
C GLY A 183 -3.75 -4.42 0.09
N GLY A 184 -2.88 -5.12 0.83
CA GLY A 184 -3.28 -5.95 1.97
C GLY A 184 -3.97 -5.16 3.09
N LEU A 185 -3.46 -3.95 3.38
CA LEU A 185 -4.08 -3.03 4.32
C LEU A 185 -5.49 -2.61 3.86
N MET A 186 -5.63 -2.21 2.59
CA MET A 186 -6.94 -1.81 2.03
C MET A 186 -7.92 -2.97 1.97
N LEU A 187 -7.47 -4.18 1.60
CA LEU A 187 -8.29 -5.40 1.63
C LEU A 187 -8.78 -5.75 3.04
N SER A 188 -7.95 -5.49 4.06
CA SER A 188 -8.33 -5.68 5.47
C SER A 188 -9.35 -4.63 5.92
N LEU A 189 -9.13 -3.35 5.58
CA LEU A 189 -10.03 -2.24 5.95
C LEU A 189 -11.43 -2.36 5.32
N ASP A 190 -11.51 -2.85 4.08
CA ASP A 190 -12.78 -3.00 3.35
C ASP A 190 -13.47 -4.35 3.59
N GLY A 191 -12.83 -5.26 4.36
CA GLY A 191 -13.32 -6.60 4.62
C GLY A 191 -13.30 -7.53 3.40
N LEU A 192 -12.73 -7.09 2.27
CA LEU A 192 -12.65 -7.89 1.05
C LEU A 192 -11.61 -9.02 1.18
N GLY A 193 -10.55 -8.78 1.94
CA GLY A 193 -9.58 -9.81 2.26
C GLY A 193 -10.21 -10.99 3.00
N PHE A 194 -11.04 -10.71 4.00
CA PHE A 194 -11.78 -11.73 4.74
C PHE A 194 -12.77 -12.47 3.86
N ARG A 195 -13.42 -11.78 2.93
CA ARG A 195 -14.37 -12.41 2.02
C ARG A 195 -13.71 -13.35 1.00
N TYR A 196 -12.58 -12.97 0.39
CA TYR A 196 -12.04 -13.62 -0.80
C TYR A 196 -10.71 -14.34 -0.59
N LEU A 197 -9.85 -13.86 0.33
CA LEU A 197 -8.48 -14.35 0.47
C LEU A 197 -8.26 -15.20 1.73
N TRP A 198 -8.85 -14.81 2.87
CA TRP A 198 -8.67 -15.53 4.15
C TRP A 198 -9.95 -15.75 4.95
N PRO A 199 -11.04 -16.28 4.35
CA PRO A 199 -12.36 -16.38 5.00
C PRO A 199 -12.37 -17.24 6.28
N ASN A 200 -11.40 -18.14 6.42
CA ASN A 200 -11.27 -19.04 7.57
C ASN A 200 -10.07 -18.69 8.48
N TRP A 201 -9.27 -17.67 8.13
CA TRP A 201 -8.08 -17.32 8.90
C TRP A 201 -8.35 -16.10 9.79
N LEU A 202 -9.03 -16.37 10.92
CA LEU A 202 -9.45 -15.35 11.88
C LEU A 202 -8.29 -14.54 12.46
N TYR A 203 -7.12 -15.17 12.64
CA TYR A 203 -5.92 -14.44 13.08
C TYR A 203 -5.53 -13.31 12.10
N LEU A 204 -5.54 -13.60 10.81
CA LEU A 204 -5.19 -12.56 9.81
C LEU A 204 -6.33 -11.53 9.70
N GLN A 205 -7.59 -11.92 9.92
CA GLN A 205 -8.69 -10.96 10.00
C GLN A 205 -8.50 -10.01 11.19
N ASP A 206 -8.20 -10.52 12.37
CA ASP A 206 -7.99 -9.72 13.58
C ASP A 206 -6.71 -8.87 13.51
N LYS A 207 -5.61 -9.39 12.94
CA LYS A 207 -4.28 -8.73 12.94
C LYS A 207 -3.89 -8.07 11.62
N GLY A 208 -4.68 -8.23 10.57
CA GLY A 208 -4.32 -7.79 9.21
C GLY A 208 -4.01 -6.30 9.12
N ILE A 209 -4.82 -5.44 9.73
CA ILE A 209 -4.61 -3.98 9.69
C ILE A 209 -3.29 -3.58 10.35
N PRO A 210 -2.97 -3.94 11.60
CA PRO A 210 -1.69 -3.57 12.20
C PRO A 210 -0.49 -4.22 11.50
N ILE A 211 -0.60 -5.44 10.98
CA ILE A 211 0.47 -6.13 10.26
C ILE A 211 0.74 -5.44 8.93
N PHE A 212 -0.26 -5.34 8.04
CA PHE A 212 -0.08 -4.74 6.73
C PHE A 212 0.22 -3.25 6.81
N GLY A 213 -0.36 -2.53 7.77
CA GLY A 213 -0.06 -1.12 8.02
C GLY A 213 1.41 -0.89 8.41
N SER A 214 1.95 -1.70 9.31
CA SER A 214 3.36 -1.62 9.73
C SER A 214 4.32 -1.97 8.58
N LEU A 215 4.00 -3.00 7.78
CA LEU A 215 4.78 -3.37 6.59
C LEU A 215 4.72 -2.28 5.51
N THR A 216 3.59 -1.61 5.36
CA THR A 216 3.44 -0.46 4.46
C THR A 216 4.34 0.69 4.89
N LEU A 217 4.36 1.06 6.18
CA LEU A 217 5.23 2.12 6.68
C LEU A 217 6.71 1.77 6.57
N LEU A 218 7.08 0.52 6.81
CA LEU A 218 8.43 0.03 6.63
C LEU A 218 8.90 0.20 5.17
N THR A 219 8.10 -0.31 4.24
CA THR A 219 8.43 -0.25 2.82
C THR A 219 8.36 1.17 2.26
N ALA A 220 7.45 2.02 2.75
CA ALA A 220 7.41 3.45 2.42
C ALA A 220 8.68 4.20 2.84
N ALA A 221 9.21 3.93 4.06
CA ALA A 221 10.45 4.53 4.52
C ALA A 221 11.66 4.11 3.67
N LEU A 222 11.75 2.80 3.35
CA LEU A 222 12.82 2.25 2.49
C LEU A 222 12.72 2.80 1.06
N PHE A 223 11.50 2.88 0.53
CA PHE A 223 11.25 3.45 -0.80
C PHE A 223 11.66 4.93 -0.88
N ALA A 224 11.22 5.75 0.09
CA ALA A 224 11.59 7.15 0.15
C ALA A 224 13.12 7.35 0.25
N TYR A 225 13.80 6.52 1.05
CA TYR A 225 15.26 6.54 1.15
C TYR A 225 15.93 6.30 -0.21
N GLN A 226 15.48 5.30 -0.97
CA GLN A 226 16.04 4.97 -2.28
C GLN A 226 15.64 6.00 -3.35
N LEU A 227 14.36 6.33 -3.45
CA LEU A 227 13.83 7.26 -4.45
C LEU A 227 14.50 8.62 -4.35
N LEU A 228 14.63 9.17 -3.13
CA LEU A 228 15.16 10.50 -2.88
C LEU A 228 16.69 10.55 -2.76
N ARG A 229 17.38 9.41 -2.92
CA ARG A 229 18.86 9.28 -2.82
C ARG A 229 19.44 9.99 -1.59
N LEU A 230 18.81 9.85 -0.43
CA LEU A 230 19.15 10.58 0.80
C LEU A 230 20.58 10.33 1.28
N LYS A 231 21.21 9.24 0.88
CA LYS A 231 22.63 8.95 1.14
C LYS A 231 23.54 10.10 0.66
N ASN A 232 23.19 10.76 -0.44
CA ASN A 232 24.00 11.80 -1.09
C ASN A 232 23.72 13.22 -0.56
N TYR A 233 22.57 13.42 0.15
CA TYR A 233 22.16 14.76 0.55
C TYR A 233 22.36 15.06 2.03
N ARG A 234 21.83 14.23 2.93
CA ARG A 234 21.91 14.49 4.36
C ARG A 234 21.77 13.22 5.19
N ARG A 235 22.84 12.82 5.87
CA ARG A 235 22.85 11.63 6.74
C ARG A 235 21.80 11.69 7.86
N THR A 236 21.47 12.89 8.37
CA THR A 236 20.46 13.07 9.42
C THR A 236 19.07 12.68 8.95
N LEU A 237 18.66 13.06 7.73
CA LEU A 237 17.36 12.68 7.16
C LEU A 237 17.30 11.17 6.88
N ALA A 238 18.40 10.60 6.38
CA ALA A 238 18.49 9.16 6.18
C ALA A 238 18.35 8.40 7.50
N ARG A 239 19.03 8.85 8.58
CA ARG A 239 18.90 8.23 9.92
C ARG A 239 17.47 8.25 10.44
N GLY A 240 16.73 9.34 10.24
CA GLY A 240 15.32 9.43 10.61
C GLY A 240 14.45 8.38 9.91
N LEU A 241 14.67 8.11 8.61
CA LEU A 241 13.98 7.04 7.90
C LEU A 241 14.35 5.64 8.41
N PHE A 242 15.62 5.40 8.76
CA PHE A 242 16.02 4.12 9.36
C PHE A 242 15.42 3.93 10.76
N ILE A 243 15.31 5.00 11.56
CA ILE A 243 14.60 4.95 12.84
C ILE A 243 13.12 4.64 12.60
N MET A 244 12.47 5.30 11.65
CA MET A 244 11.09 5.02 11.26
C MET A 244 10.91 3.56 10.81
N ALA A 245 11.82 3.03 9.99
CA ALA A 245 11.80 1.63 9.56
C ALA A 245 11.99 0.66 10.74
N GLY A 246 12.90 0.96 11.67
CA GLY A 246 13.08 0.19 12.90
C GLY A 246 11.84 0.20 13.80
N LEU A 247 11.22 1.37 13.98
CA LEU A 247 9.96 1.50 14.73
C LEU A 247 8.80 0.77 14.04
N ALA A 248 8.78 0.73 12.70
CA ALA A 248 7.79 -0.03 11.94
C ALA A 248 7.95 -1.55 12.17
N LEU A 249 9.17 -2.06 12.29
CA LEU A 249 9.41 -3.46 12.68
C LEU A 249 8.95 -3.76 14.11
N VAL A 250 9.16 -2.83 15.04
CA VAL A 250 8.63 -2.95 16.41
C VAL A 250 7.10 -2.93 16.40
N SER A 251 6.49 -2.00 15.66
CA SER A 251 5.03 -1.92 15.48
C SER A 251 4.47 -3.20 14.86
N LEU A 252 5.17 -3.79 13.88
CA LEU A 252 4.82 -5.08 13.27
C LEU A 252 4.81 -6.20 14.31
N ALA A 253 5.86 -6.29 15.14
CA ALA A 253 5.93 -7.30 16.20
C ALA A 253 4.81 -7.10 17.24
N VAL A 254 4.57 -5.86 17.67
CA VAL A 254 3.46 -5.54 18.57
C VAL A 254 2.11 -5.89 17.92
N GLY A 255 1.90 -5.53 16.65
CA GLY A 255 0.67 -5.83 15.92
C GLY A 255 0.40 -7.33 15.77
N ALA A 256 1.47 -8.12 15.57
CA ALA A 256 1.35 -9.58 15.43
C ALA A 256 1.09 -10.29 16.77
N PHE A 257 1.76 -9.90 17.86
CA PHE A 257 1.78 -10.69 19.08
C PHE A 257 0.94 -10.10 20.23
N SER A 258 0.49 -8.84 20.15
CA SER A 258 -0.37 -8.22 21.18
C SER A 258 -1.86 -8.25 20.78
N SER A 259 -2.74 -7.67 21.63
CA SER A 259 -4.13 -7.46 21.28
C SER A 259 -4.30 -6.49 20.09
N TYR A 260 -5.43 -6.58 19.35
CA TYR A 260 -5.73 -5.68 18.24
C TYR A 260 -5.61 -4.19 18.64
N LYS A 261 -6.20 -3.84 19.80
CA LYS A 261 -6.19 -2.47 20.32
C LYS A 261 -4.78 -1.92 20.53
N VAL A 262 -3.88 -2.71 21.13
CA VAL A 262 -2.47 -2.32 21.30
C VAL A 262 -1.76 -2.19 19.97
N GLY A 263 -1.98 -3.14 19.05
CA GLY A 263 -1.38 -3.13 17.71
C GLY A 263 -1.78 -1.92 16.89
N ILE A 264 -3.08 -1.57 16.89
CA ILE A 264 -3.56 -0.41 16.12
C ILE A 264 -3.07 0.92 16.70
N HIS A 265 -3.00 1.05 18.03
CA HIS A 265 -2.45 2.25 18.67
C HIS A 265 -0.94 2.41 18.38
N ALA A 266 -0.18 1.31 18.42
CA ALA A 266 1.24 1.33 18.04
C ALA A 266 1.43 1.75 16.57
N LEU A 267 0.60 1.22 15.66
CA LEU A 267 0.59 1.61 14.26
C LEU A 267 0.26 3.10 14.08
N LEU A 268 -0.81 3.60 14.70
CA LEU A 268 -1.26 4.99 14.56
C LEU A 268 -0.25 5.98 15.16
N ALA A 269 0.36 5.64 16.32
CA ALA A 269 1.40 6.44 16.95
C ALA A 269 2.64 6.62 16.04
N LEU A 270 2.90 5.66 15.14
CA LEU A 270 3.98 5.75 14.17
C LEU A 270 3.52 6.33 12.82
N ALA A 271 2.33 5.97 12.35
CA ALA A 271 1.82 6.35 11.03
C ALA A 271 1.68 7.87 10.88
N VAL A 272 1.08 8.53 11.87
CA VAL A 272 0.86 9.99 11.82
C VAL A 272 2.19 10.76 11.74
N PRO A 273 3.14 10.62 12.70
CA PRO A 273 4.41 11.33 12.62
C PRO A 273 5.28 10.84 11.45
N GLY A 274 5.22 9.55 11.09
CA GLY A 274 5.95 8.99 9.96
C GLY A 274 5.50 9.59 8.61
N CYS A 275 4.21 9.69 8.38
CA CYS A 275 3.65 10.30 7.18
C CYS A 275 4.00 11.80 7.09
N LEU A 276 3.91 12.53 8.20
CA LEU A 276 4.34 13.93 8.26
C LEU A 276 5.84 14.08 7.99
N TYR A 277 6.65 13.17 8.53
CA TYR A 277 8.09 13.17 8.29
C TYR A 277 8.44 12.95 6.82
N LEU A 278 7.79 12.01 6.13
CA LEU A 278 7.94 11.79 4.71
C LEU A 278 7.56 13.03 3.88
N LEU A 279 6.47 13.70 4.24
CA LEU A 279 6.04 14.95 3.60
C LEU A 279 7.09 16.07 3.81
N ILE A 280 7.58 16.24 5.04
CA ILE A 280 8.61 17.25 5.36
C ILE A 280 9.89 17.00 4.56
N ILE A 281 10.35 15.75 4.47
CA ILE A 281 11.52 15.40 3.64
C ILE A 281 11.27 15.76 2.19
N GLY A 282 10.10 15.40 1.65
CA GLY A 282 9.72 15.71 0.27
C GLY A 282 9.76 17.21 -0.01
N VAL A 283 9.10 18.03 0.83
CA VAL A 283 9.08 19.50 0.72
C VAL A 283 10.49 20.10 0.85
N TYR A 284 11.28 19.61 1.81
CA TYR A 284 12.66 20.09 2.00
C TYR A 284 13.52 19.86 0.75
N LEU A 285 13.47 18.66 0.18
CA LEU A 285 14.25 18.32 -1.00
C LEU A 285 13.70 19.00 -2.27
N TRP A 286 12.40 19.21 -2.37
CA TRP A 286 11.79 20.00 -3.43
C TRP A 286 12.33 21.43 -3.45
N LYS A 287 12.41 22.11 -2.29
CA LYS A 287 13.01 23.43 -2.15
C LYS A 287 14.50 23.45 -2.51
N LYS A 288 15.18 22.30 -2.48
CA LYS A 288 16.57 22.13 -2.94
C LYS A 288 16.68 21.87 -4.46
N GLY A 289 15.56 21.86 -5.19
CA GLY A 289 15.53 21.73 -6.65
C GLY A 289 15.48 20.29 -7.17
N LEU A 290 15.23 19.28 -6.32
CA LEU A 290 15.06 17.91 -6.79
C LEU A 290 13.70 17.70 -7.44
N ILE A 291 13.69 17.39 -8.74
CA ILE A 291 12.46 17.16 -9.52
C ILE A 291 11.67 15.96 -8.95
N TYR A 292 12.37 14.88 -8.60
CA TYR A 292 11.72 13.67 -8.02
C TYR A 292 11.07 13.94 -6.67
N ALA A 293 11.68 14.80 -5.84
CA ALA A 293 11.13 15.20 -4.57
C ALA A 293 9.83 16.01 -4.73
N ARG A 294 9.72 16.83 -5.79
CA ARG A 294 8.49 17.55 -6.11
C ARG A 294 7.33 16.58 -6.38
N MET A 295 7.55 15.61 -7.26
CA MET A 295 6.52 14.63 -7.62
C MET A 295 6.17 13.72 -6.44
N PHE A 296 7.18 13.28 -5.67
CA PHE A 296 6.98 12.53 -4.43
C PHE A 296 6.11 13.31 -3.43
N THR A 297 6.39 14.61 -3.25
CA THR A 297 5.61 15.45 -2.33
C THR A 297 4.16 15.61 -2.77
N ILE A 298 3.91 15.75 -4.08
CA ILE A 298 2.55 15.86 -4.62
C ILE A 298 1.79 14.55 -4.41
N ALA A 299 2.41 13.41 -4.74
CA ALA A 299 1.80 12.09 -4.58
C ALA A 299 1.48 11.79 -3.10
N TRP A 300 2.45 12.01 -2.22
CA TRP A 300 2.28 11.81 -0.77
C TRP A 300 1.28 12.79 -0.16
N GLY A 301 1.27 14.03 -0.64
CA GLY A 301 0.30 15.06 -0.25
C GLY A 301 -1.13 14.70 -0.65
N ALA A 302 -1.33 14.09 -1.82
CA ALA A 302 -2.64 13.61 -2.27
C ALA A 302 -3.18 12.50 -1.35
N LEU A 303 -2.33 11.55 -0.95
CA LEU A 303 -2.68 10.51 0.03
C LEU A 303 -3.07 11.13 1.37
N LEU A 304 -2.24 12.02 1.93
CA LEU A 304 -2.53 12.67 3.21
C LEU A 304 -3.80 13.52 3.18
N LEU A 305 -4.03 14.23 2.07
CA LEU A 305 -5.26 15.00 1.87
C LEU A 305 -6.48 14.07 1.89
N SER A 306 -6.39 12.92 1.25
CA SER A 306 -7.49 11.94 1.23
C SER A 306 -7.78 11.35 2.60
N VAL A 307 -6.75 11.08 3.40
CA VAL A 307 -6.88 10.64 4.80
C VAL A 307 -7.53 11.74 5.65
N MET A 308 -7.14 13.01 5.45
CA MET A 308 -7.74 14.15 6.13
C MET A 308 -9.22 14.30 5.78
N VAL A 309 -9.58 14.24 4.49
CA VAL A 309 -10.96 14.28 4.01
C VAL A 309 -11.79 13.16 4.62
N ASN A 310 -11.23 11.94 4.67
CA ASN A 310 -11.88 10.80 5.30
C ASN A 310 -12.11 11.04 6.81
N SER A 311 -11.11 11.59 7.52
CA SER A 311 -11.21 11.92 8.95
C SER A 311 -12.26 13.01 9.22
N LEU A 312 -12.34 14.03 8.38
CA LEU A 312 -13.39 15.08 8.45
C LEU A 312 -14.80 14.50 8.22
N GLY A 313 -14.92 13.50 7.36
CA GLY A 313 -16.15 12.72 7.20
C GLY A 313 -16.55 12.00 8.49
N TYR A 314 -15.58 11.46 9.22
CA TYR A 314 -15.84 10.80 10.51
C TYR A 314 -16.26 11.75 11.62
N LEU A 315 -15.79 12.99 11.58
CA LEU A 315 -16.20 14.05 12.48
C LEU A 315 -17.57 14.66 12.10
N GLY A 316 -18.20 14.22 11.02
CA GLY A 316 -19.49 14.72 10.57
C GLY A 316 -19.44 16.07 9.83
N ILE A 317 -18.25 16.59 9.53
CA ILE A 317 -18.06 17.87 8.82
C ILE A 317 -18.37 17.70 7.33
N ILE A 318 -18.03 16.55 6.75
CA ILE A 318 -18.35 16.20 5.35
C ILE A 318 -19.46 15.17 5.35
N ASP A 319 -20.59 15.51 4.72
CA ASP A 319 -21.81 14.71 4.76
C ASP A 319 -21.98 13.73 3.58
N SER A 320 -20.97 13.59 2.73
CA SER A 320 -21.03 12.69 1.59
C SER A 320 -20.54 11.28 1.96
N MET A 321 -21.49 10.33 1.96
CA MET A 321 -21.20 8.91 2.20
C MET A 321 -20.22 8.32 1.17
N PHE A 322 -20.29 8.77 -0.08
CA PHE A 322 -19.38 8.38 -1.15
C PHE A 322 -17.94 8.83 -0.85
N ILE A 323 -17.76 10.10 -0.49
CA ILE A 323 -16.42 10.66 -0.18
C ILE A 323 -15.84 9.94 1.04
N GLN A 324 -16.60 9.79 2.12
CA GLN A 324 -16.12 9.12 3.34
C GLN A 324 -15.62 7.70 3.06
N ARG A 325 -16.27 6.98 2.17
CA ARG A 325 -15.93 5.58 1.86
C ARG A 325 -14.78 5.44 0.88
N HIS A 326 -14.70 6.32 -0.12
CA HIS A 326 -13.76 6.16 -1.24
C HIS A 326 -12.58 7.15 -1.23
N ALA A 327 -12.54 8.12 -0.30
CA ALA A 327 -11.49 9.14 -0.29
C ALA A 327 -10.09 8.52 -0.26
N ILE A 328 -9.84 7.55 0.63
CA ILE A 328 -8.53 6.89 0.75
C ILE A 328 -8.18 6.11 -0.53
N MET A 329 -9.15 5.42 -1.15
CA MET A 329 -8.93 4.72 -2.43
C MET A 329 -8.54 5.67 -3.54
N LEU A 330 -9.23 6.82 -3.65
CA LEU A 330 -8.92 7.83 -4.67
C LEU A 330 -7.54 8.46 -4.45
N GLY A 331 -7.23 8.85 -3.22
CA GLY A 331 -5.95 9.46 -2.89
C GLY A 331 -4.77 8.51 -3.04
N SER A 332 -4.91 7.28 -2.56
CA SER A 332 -3.87 6.26 -2.70
C SER A 332 -3.73 5.76 -4.13
N GLY A 333 -4.82 5.63 -4.88
CA GLY A 333 -4.77 5.29 -6.30
C GLY A 333 -3.99 6.35 -7.10
N LEU A 334 -4.23 7.63 -6.84
CA LEU A 334 -3.49 8.73 -7.45
C LEU A 334 -2.01 8.72 -7.03
N GLU A 335 -1.73 8.50 -5.75
CA GLU A 335 -0.37 8.37 -5.20
C GLU A 335 0.39 7.24 -5.90
N ILE A 336 -0.21 6.06 -6.01
CA ILE A 336 0.39 4.89 -6.65
C ILE A 336 0.72 5.16 -8.13
N LEU A 337 -0.19 5.78 -8.87
CA LEU A 337 0.03 6.14 -10.28
C LEU A 337 1.18 7.16 -10.42
N LEU A 338 1.17 8.22 -9.61
CA LEU A 338 2.20 9.25 -9.65
C LEU A 338 3.59 8.72 -9.28
N LEU A 339 3.69 7.90 -8.24
CA LEU A 339 4.97 7.33 -7.83
C LEU A 339 5.51 6.30 -8.84
N SER A 340 4.64 5.48 -9.44
CA SER A 340 5.04 4.60 -10.53
C SER A 340 5.56 5.38 -11.75
N TRP A 341 4.92 6.49 -12.08
CA TRP A 341 5.39 7.38 -13.15
C TRP A 341 6.74 8.01 -12.82
N VAL A 342 6.92 8.50 -11.58
CA VAL A 342 8.21 9.05 -11.13
C VAL A 342 9.33 8.02 -11.26
N LEU A 343 9.07 6.77 -10.85
CA LEU A 343 10.04 5.67 -11.02
C LEU A 343 10.43 5.46 -12.49
N ALA A 344 9.44 5.43 -13.39
CA ALA A 344 9.69 5.25 -14.81
C ALA A 344 10.52 6.40 -15.42
N VAL A 345 10.19 7.65 -15.08
CA VAL A 345 10.95 8.84 -15.53
C VAL A 345 12.39 8.78 -15.02
N ARG A 346 12.57 8.50 -13.73
CA ARG A 346 13.90 8.39 -13.12
C ARG A 346 14.74 7.28 -13.75
N TYR A 347 14.15 6.12 -13.98
CA TYR A 347 14.84 5.01 -14.64
C TYR A 347 15.30 5.37 -16.05
N ASN A 348 14.42 6.00 -16.84
CA ASN A 348 14.78 6.43 -18.19
C ASN A 348 15.93 7.44 -18.20
N GLU A 349 15.94 8.38 -17.25
CA GLU A 349 17.04 9.36 -17.11
C GLU A 349 18.35 8.67 -16.73
N GLN A 350 18.36 7.77 -15.76
CA GLN A 350 19.53 6.97 -15.40
C GLN A 350 20.06 6.14 -16.56
N ARG A 351 19.14 5.51 -17.29
CA ARG A 351 19.49 4.73 -18.50
C ARG A 351 20.17 5.60 -19.55
N ARG A 352 19.64 6.80 -19.77
CA ARG A 352 20.22 7.77 -20.69
C ARG A 352 21.63 8.20 -20.25
N GLU A 353 21.82 8.52 -19.00
CA GLU A 353 23.13 8.88 -18.43
C GLU A 353 24.15 7.74 -18.61
N ARG A 354 23.75 6.50 -18.34
CA ARG A 354 24.60 5.30 -18.54
C ARG A 354 25.00 5.12 -20.01
N LEU A 355 24.06 5.30 -20.94
CA LEU A 355 24.35 5.20 -22.38
C LEU A 355 25.33 6.26 -22.84
N ILE A 356 25.18 7.52 -22.41
CA ILE A 356 26.11 8.61 -22.71
C ILE A 356 27.50 8.31 -22.13
N ALA A 357 27.56 7.83 -20.88
CA ALA A 357 28.83 7.47 -20.26
C ALA A 357 29.53 6.33 -21.00
N GLN A 358 28.78 5.32 -21.45
CA GLN A 358 29.30 4.19 -22.24
C GLN A 358 29.81 4.64 -23.59
N GLN A 359 29.10 5.55 -24.27
CA GLN A 359 29.55 6.11 -25.54
C GLN A 359 30.89 6.85 -25.38
N ARG A 360 31.00 7.73 -24.37
CA ARG A 360 32.27 8.44 -24.08
C ARG A 360 33.42 7.48 -23.78
N TYR A 361 33.13 6.42 -23.01
CA TYR A 361 34.14 5.40 -22.73
C TYR A 361 34.61 4.66 -23.98
N ASN A 362 33.70 4.33 -24.89
CA ASN A 362 34.02 3.69 -26.17
C ASN A 362 34.87 4.61 -27.05
N GLU A 363 34.53 5.91 -27.16
CA GLU A 363 35.29 6.89 -27.89
C GLU A 363 36.72 7.03 -27.34
N GLU A 364 36.86 7.08 -26.02
CA GLU A 364 38.17 7.13 -25.38
C GLU A 364 38.97 5.83 -25.61
N LEU A 365 38.31 4.68 -25.62
CA LEU A 365 38.94 3.39 -25.90
C LEU A 365 39.43 3.32 -27.36
N GLU A 366 38.61 3.78 -28.33
CA GLU A 366 39.00 3.83 -29.74
C GLU A 366 40.25 4.71 -29.92
N THR A 367 40.26 5.90 -29.33
CA THR A 367 41.43 6.80 -29.39
C THR A 367 42.68 6.12 -28.80
N ARG A 368 42.57 5.43 -27.67
CA ARG A 368 43.71 4.68 -27.08
C ARG A 368 44.16 3.52 -27.97
N VAL A 369 43.25 2.84 -28.61
CA VAL A 369 43.61 1.73 -29.54
C VAL A 369 44.34 2.29 -30.74
N GLU A 370 43.90 3.41 -31.29
CA GLU A 370 44.60 4.08 -32.41
C GLU A 370 46.01 4.51 -32.00
N GLU A 371 46.17 5.18 -30.86
CA GLU A 371 47.47 5.57 -30.33
C GLU A 371 48.42 4.38 -30.14
N ARG A 372 47.92 3.30 -29.54
CA ARG A 372 48.73 2.09 -29.31
C ARG A 372 49.09 1.34 -30.63
N THR A 373 48.16 1.38 -31.58
CA THR A 373 48.43 0.76 -32.90
C THR A 373 49.50 1.54 -33.61
N PHE A 374 49.47 2.88 -33.58
CA PHE A 374 50.48 3.74 -34.16
C PHE A 374 51.86 3.53 -33.49
N GLU A 375 51.94 3.51 -32.15
CA GLU A 375 53.16 3.20 -31.41
C GLU A 375 53.73 1.82 -31.81
N LEU A 376 52.88 0.84 -31.95
CA LEU A 376 53.26 -0.54 -32.34
C LEU A 376 53.82 -0.57 -33.78
N GLU A 377 53.19 0.16 -34.71
CA GLU A 377 53.69 0.26 -36.09
C GLU A 377 55.11 0.91 -36.16
N ILE A 378 55.34 1.98 -35.38
CA ILE A 378 56.67 2.59 -35.28
C ILE A 378 57.68 1.57 -34.72
N THR A 379 57.35 0.92 -33.63
CA THR A 379 58.24 -0.07 -33.02
C THR A 379 58.56 -1.27 -33.92
N LEU A 380 57.55 -1.76 -34.70
CA LEU A 380 57.75 -2.81 -35.70
C LEU A 380 58.65 -2.36 -36.81
N ARG A 381 58.54 -1.08 -37.30
CA ARG A 381 59.43 -0.53 -38.33
C ARG A 381 60.88 -0.48 -37.80
N GLU A 382 61.09 0.07 -36.59
CA GLU A 382 62.40 0.17 -35.95
C GLU A 382 63.04 -1.25 -35.80
N LEU A 383 62.26 -2.23 -35.33
CA LEU A 383 62.69 -3.61 -35.19
C LEU A 383 63.08 -4.23 -36.55
N GLN A 384 62.32 -3.94 -37.61
CA GLN A 384 62.55 -4.46 -38.94
C GLN A 384 63.84 -3.84 -39.53
N GLU A 385 64.08 -2.54 -39.33
CA GLU A 385 65.32 -1.87 -39.71
C GLU A 385 66.51 -2.44 -38.98
N ALA A 386 66.43 -2.61 -37.64
CA ALA A 386 67.51 -3.21 -36.85
C ALA A 386 67.78 -4.67 -37.25
N ASN A 387 66.76 -5.44 -37.59
CA ASN A 387 66.94 -6.81 -38.04
C ASN A 387 67.63 -6.87 -39.42
N ASN A 388 67.26 -5.98 -40.34
CA ASN A 388 67.92 -5.88 -41.63
C ASN A 388 69.40 -5.52 -41.49
N GLU A 389 69.68 -4.58 -40.60
CA GLU A 389 71.09 -4.18 -40.29
C GLU A 389 71.89 -5.34 -39.70
N LEU A 390 71.30 -6.11 -38.78
CA LEU A 390 71.89 -7.29 -38.21
C LEU A 390 72.12 -8.37 -39.28
N GLU A 391 71.18 -8.60 -40.20
CA GLU A 391 71.36 -9.54 -41.31
C GLU A 391 72.51 -9.13 -42.23
N GLN A 392 72.59 -7.84 -42.59
CA GLN A 392 73.72 -7.34 -43.37
C GLN A 392 75.02 -7.57 -42.66
N ARG A 393 75.14 -7.19 -41.41
CA ARG A 393 76.40 -7.43 -40.61
C ARG A 393 76.74 -8.90 -40.49
N ASN A 394 75.73 -9.77 -40.47
CA ASN A 394 75.92 -11.23 -40.34
C ASN A 394 76.36 -11.89 -41.66
N LEU A 395 76.32 -11.14 -42.80
CA LEU A 395 76.79 -11.57 -44.11
C LEU A 395 78.23 -11.05 -44.45
N GLU A 396 78.79 -10.22 -43.58
CA GLU A 396 80.16 -9.67 -43.70
C GLU A 396 81.14 -10.36 -42.70
N ASP A 397 82.39 -10.47 -43.07
CA ASP A 397 83.44 -10.91 -42.20
C ASP A 397 83.96 -9.71 -41.36
N PRO A 398 83.99 -9.78 -40.01
CA PRO A 398 84.28 -8.68 -39.13
C PRO A 398 85.80 -8.24 -39.18
N LEU A 399 86.65 -9.02 -39.78
CA LEU A 399 88.09 -8.69 -39.91
C LEU A 399 88.46 -8.06 -41.25
N THR A 400 87.77 -8.48 -42.31
CA THR A 400 88.14 -8.05 -43.67
C THR A 400 87.12 -7.08 -44.31
N GLY A 401 85.88 -6.96 -43.78
CA GLY A 401 84.76 -6.19 -44.37
C GLY A 401 84.26 -6.80 -45.66
N LEU A 402 84.67 -7.99 -46.06
CA LEU A 402 84.23 -8.72 -47.25
C LEU A 402 83.02 -9.63 -46.91
N HIS A 403 82.27 -10.04 -47.98
CA HIS A 403 81.18 -11.03 -47.79
C HIS A 403 81.73 -12.36 -47.30
N ASN A 404 81.07 -12.88 -46.25
CA ASN A 404 81.50 -14.17 -45.64
C ASN A 404 80.94 -15.38 -46.40
N ARG A 405 81.35 -16.60 -46.02
CA ARG A 405 80.92 -17.85 -46.66
C ARG A 405 79.39 -18.03 -46.67
N ARG A 406 78.66 -17.44 -45.71
CA ARG A 406 77.21 -17.51 -45.61
C ARG A 406 76.47 -16.72 -46.68
N TYR A 407 77.04 -15.59 -47.09
CA TYR A 407 76.52 -14.75 -48.23
C TYR A 407 76.55 -15.59 -49.50
N PHE A 408 77.68 -16.21 -49.83
CA PHE A 408 77.80 -17.04 -51.01
C PHE A 408 76.89 -18.24 -51.03
N THR A 409 76.67 -18.89 -49.88
CA THR A 409 75.72 -20.01 -49.81
C THR A 409 74.28 -19.60 -50.09
N GLN A 410 73.85 -18.42 -49.62
CA GLN A 410 72.53 -17.88 -49.87
C GLN A 410 72.27 -17.43 -51.33
N GLN A 411 73.34 -17.09 -52.09
CA GLN A 411 73.22 -16.67 -53.47
C GLN A 411 73.24 -17.88 -54.47
N ILE A 412 73.53 -19.07 -54.01
CA ILE A 412 73.63 -20.27 -54.85
C ILE A 412 72.43 -21.21 -54.71
N GLU A 413 71.61 -21.02 -53.64
CA GLU A 413 70.28 -21.62 -53.49
C GLU A 413 69.19 -20.74 -54.23
#